data_a2d966bdb23aed6e79bcbbad75688b57
#
_entry.id   a2d966bdb23aed6e79bcbbad75688b57
#
_cell.length_a   1.000
_cell.length_b   1.000
_cell.length_c   1.000
_cell.angle_alpha   90.00
_cell.angle_beta   90.00
_cell.angle_gamma   90.00
#
_symmetry.space_group_name_H-M   'P 1'
#
loop_
_entity.id
_entity.type
_entity.pdbx_description
1 polymer ?
#
loop_
_entity_poly.entity_id
_entity_poly.type
_entity_poly.pdbx_seq_one_letter_code
_entity_poly.pdbx_strand_id
1 'polypeptide(L)'
;MKPIDLLRASLHRRRSRYRSQLGDMAPELRAAWFRHAPLEFPGIPLSDLFFIRAAEGLMNFFEIAQTAHTSYALPSLAADSVWHAWLRWDEDDLARFCRRHFQAPVAHLPQEALDALALPRTLVACRHSDGIPAHAARLPRLFELDSRLRMPLGHAYRQRGFNIDYARLNAEGRYRYDGATHPALSLRALLAAGFISQMMYEQALGRHLGAGHGHAMLVDGGADLDGGGADSDGGSGGGDGGGCGGGCGGGGGD
;
A
#
# COMPACT_ATOMS: atom_id res chain seq x y z
N MET A 1 13.94 23.35 -12.85
CA MET A 1 14.34 22.24 -11.95
C MET A 1 15.24 22.76 -10.84
N LYS A 2 14.99 22.40 -9.58
CA LYS A 2 15.83 22.84 -8.45
C LYS A 2 17.02 21.89 -8.30
N PRO A 3 18.29 22.38 -8.29
CA PRO A 3 19.48 21.50 -8.19
C PRO A 3 19.47 20.59 -6.96
N ILE A 4 18.87 21.04 -5.89
CA ILE A 4 18.68 20.28 -4.64
C ILE A 4 17.82 19.01 -4.85
N ASP A 5 16.82 19.08 -5.72
CA ASP A 5 15.93 17.94 -6.00
C ASP A 5 16.68 16.81 -6.73
N LEU A 6 17.46 17.16 -7.74
CA LEU A 6 18.34 16.23 -8.44
C LEU A 6 19.36 15.55 -7.50
N LEU A 7 19.96 16.32 -6.60
CA LEU A 7 20.90 15.77 -5.63
C LEU A 7 20.19 14.76 -4.69
N ARG A 8 19.02 15.12 -4.17
CA ARG A 8 18.22 14.23 -3.32
C ARG A 8 17.79 12.96 -4.05
N ALA A 9 17.36 13.07 -5.30
CA ALA A 9 17.01 11.93 -6.15
C ALA A 9 18.23 11.00 -6.37
N SER A 10 19.40 11.57 -6.68
CA SER A 10 20.64 10.82 -6.85
C SER A 10 21.06 10.09 -5.57
N LEU A 11 21.00 10.76 -4.42
CA LEU A 11 21.32 10.15 -3.12
C LEU A 11 20.33 9.04 -2.78
N HIS A 12 19.02 9.25 -3.03
CA HIS A 12 18.02 8.23 -2.81
C HIS A 12 18.27 6.99 -3.67
N ARG A 13 18.49 7.17 -4.98
CA ARG A 13 18.84 6.09 -5.91
C ARG A 13 20.03 5.27 -5.44
N ARG A 14 21.14 5.94 -5.01
CA ARG A 14 22.36 5.25 -4.53
C ARG A 14 22.14 4.42 -3.27
N ARG A 15 21.21 4.82 -2.40
CA ARG A 15 20.87 4.14 -1.13
C ARG A 15 19.79 3.09 -1.27
N SER A 16 19.09 3.06 -2.41
CA SER A 16 18.02 2.11 -2.67
C SER A 16 18.56 0.69 -2.81
N ARG A 17 17.80 -0.29 -2.34
CA ARG A 17 18.08 -1.70 -2.61
C ARG A 17 17.93 -2.04 -4.10
N TYR A 18 17.18 -1.22 -4.83
CA TYR A 18 16.98 -1.30 -6.28
C TYR A 18 17.92 -0.38 -7.08
N ARG A 19 19.09 -0.01 -6.52
CA ARG A 19 20.04 0.92 -7.16
C ARG A 19 20.45 0.50 -8.58
N SER A 20 20.59 -0.81 -8.83
CA SER A 20 20.91 -1.35 -10.15
C SER A 20 19.76 -1.13 -11.12
N GLN A 21 18.54 -1.59 -10.75
CA GLN A 21 17.35 -1.42 -11.56
C GLN A 21 17.06 0.05 -11.87
N LEU A 22 17.09 0.91 -10.83
CA LEU A 22 16.91 2.36 -11.01
C LEU A 22 18.03 3.02 -11.84
N GLY A 23 19.22 2.41 -11.88
CA GLY A 23 20.33 2.85 -12.71
C GLY A 23 20.19 2.47 -14.18
N ASP A 24 19.55 1.33 -14.43
CA ASP A 24 19.36 0.75 -15.77
C ASP A 24 18.08 1.23 -16.47
N MET A 25 17.24 2.02 -15.77
CA MET A 25 16.09 2.67 -16.40
C MET A 25 16.54 3.65 -17.47
N ALA A 26 15.92 3.60 -18.65
CA ALA A 26 16.21 4.51 -19.74
C ALA A 26 15.95 5.97 -19.32
N PRO A 27 16.87 6.92 -19.62
CA PRO A 27 16.67 8.34 -19.31
C PRO A 27 15.42 8.94 -19.94
N GLU A 28 15.02 8.41 -21.10
CA GLU A 28 13.83 8.80 -21.87
C GLU A 28 12.53 8.50 -21.12
N LEU A 29 12.48 7.42 -20.33
CA LEU A 29 11.34 7.09 -19.49
C LEU A 29 11.02 8.23 -18.51
N ARG A 30 12.06 8.81 -17.87
CA ARG A 30 11.86 9.97 -17.01
C ARG A 30 11.21 11.13 -17.78
N ALA A 31 11.71 11.44 -18.98
CA ALA A 31 11.13 12.50 -19.81
C ALA A 31 9.70 12.19 -20.24
N ALA A 32 9.40 10.93 -20.54
CA ALA A 32 8.05 10.45 -20.84
C ALA A 32 7.12 10.62 -19.64
N TRP A 33 7.57 10.24 -18.43
CA TRP A 33 6.79 10.40 -17.22
C TRP A 33 6.44 11.87 -16.94
N PHE A 34 7.39 12.80 -17.08
CA PHE A 34 7.13 14.24 -16.91
C PHE A 34 6.09 14.78 -17.90
N ARG A 35 5.97 14.19 -19.10
CA ARG A 35 4.97 14.57 -20.11
C ARG A 35 3.61 13.94 -19.87
N HIS A 36 3.56 12.65 -19.52
CA HIS A 36 2.32 11.85 -19.51
C HIS A 36 1.64 11.79 -18.15
N ALA A 37 2.41 11.72 -17.05
CA ALA A 37 1.83 11.57 -15.72
C ALA A 37 0.87 12.71 -15.33
N PRO A 38 1.11 14.01 -15.66
CA PRO A 38 0.17 15.07 -15.32
C PRO A 38 -1.18 14.98 -16.04
N LEU A 39 -1.22 14.32 -17.20
CA LEU A 39 -2.44 14.14 -17.99
C LEU A 39 -3.37 13.11 -17.37
N GLU A 40 -2.80 12.10 -16.74
CA GLU A 40 -3.51 10.97 -16.14
C GLU A 40 -3.72 11.12 -14.64
N PHE A 41 -2.77 11.78 -13.97
CA PHE A 41 -2.74 12.02 -12.52
C PHE A 41 -2.67 13.53 -12.24
N PRO A 42 -3.78 14.27 -12.34
CA PRO A 42 -3.79 15.72 -12.16
C PRO A 42 -3.22 16.15 -10.81
N GLY A 43 -2.32 17.15 -10.83
CA GLY A 43 -1.68 17.64 -9.62
C GLY A 43 -0.48 16.82 -9.12
N ILE A 44 -0.09 15.74 -9.81
CA ILE A 44 1.09 14.95 -9.44
C ILE A 44 2.34 15.82 -9.30
N PRO A 45 3.13 15.70 -8.21
CA PRO A 45 4.35 16.50 -8.02
C PRO A 45 5.43 16.15 -9.05
N LEU A 46 5.71 17.09 -9.96
CA LEU A 46 6.71 16.91 -11.02
C LEU A 46 8.11 17.20 -10.50
N SER A 47 8.71 16.22 -9.79
CA SER A 47 10.09 16.30 -9.31
C SER A 47 10.84 14.99 -9.52
N ASP A 48 12.16 15.08 -9.62
CA ASP A 48 13.04 13.93 -9.78
C ASP A 48 12.98 12.99 -8.57
N LEU A 49 12.88 13.57 -7.38
CA LEU A 49 12.79 12.80 -6.16
C LEU A 49 11.47 12.01 -6.08
N PHE A 50 10.35 12.63 -6.52
CA PHE A 50 9.08 11.92 -6.62
C PHE A 50 9.19 10.76 -7.61
N PHE A 51 9.66 11.03 -8.84
CA PHE A 51 9.82 10.01 -9.88
C PHE A 51 10.66 8.83 -9.40
N ILE A 52 11.85 9.06 -8.82
CA ILE A 52 12.74 7.98 -8.35
C ILE A 52 12.10 7.17 -7.21
N ARG A 53 11.37 7.79 -6.30
CA ARG A 53 10.69 7.08 -5.22
C ARG A 53 9.48 6.29 -5.73
N ALA A 54 8.73 6.83 -6.67
CA ALA A 54 7.63 6.15 -7.34
C ALA A 54 8.16 4.94 -8.13
N ALA A 55 9.25 5.11 -8.89
CA ALA A 55 9.93 4.03 -9.59
C ALA A 55 10.47 2.96 -8.63
N GLU A 56 11.04 3.33 -7.48
CA GLU A 56 11.45 2.36 -6.45
C GLU A 56 10.27 1.53 -5.95
N GLY A 57 9.09 2.15 -5.75
CA GLY A 57 7.86 1.45 -5.41
C GLY A 57 7.43 0.46 -6.49
N LEU A 58 7.54 0.85 -7.76
CA LEU A 58 7.26 -0.02 -8.90
C LEU A 58 8.22 -1.21 -8.97
N MET A 59 9.52 -1.00 -8.71
CA MET A 59 10.51 -2.11 -8.62
C MET A 59 10.15 -3.10 -7.50
N ASN A 60 9.71 -2.58 -6.35
CA ASN A 60 9.24 -3.43 -5.26
C ASN A 60 8.02 -4.27 -5.67
N PHE A 61 7.09 -3.67 -6.41
CA PHE A 61 5.94 -4.40 -6.94
C PHE A 61 6.36 -5.47 -7.96
N PHE A 62 7.23 -5.15 -8.89
CA PHE A 62 7.72 -6.13 -9.87
C PHE A 62 8.44 -7.30 -9.21
N GLU A 63 9.25 -7.05 -8.18
CA GLU A 63 9.93 -8.10 -7.42
C GLU A 63 8.95 -9.10 -6.79
N ILE A 64 7.84 -8.63 -6.22
CA ILE A 64 6.85 -9.53 -5.61
C ILE A 64 5.93 -10.20 -6.63
N ALA A 65 5.67 -9.54 -7.77
CA ALA A 65 4.76 -10.04 -8.79
C ALA A 65 5.41 -11.10 -9.70
N GLN A 66 6.73 -11.08 -9.88
CA GLN A 66 7.46 -11.98 -10.78
C GLN A 66 7.34 -13.47 -10.44
N THR A 67 7.17 -13.80 -9.16
CA THR A 67 7.22 -15.20 -8.65
C THR A 67 5.87 -15.89 -8.68
N ALA A 68 4.81 -15.21 -9.13
CA ALA A 68 3.46 -15.69 -8.89
C ALA A 68 2.69 -16.06 -10.14
N HIS A 69 2.02 -17.20 -10.07
CA HIS A 69 0.97 -17.60 -11.01
C HIS A 69 -0.41 -16.96 -10.70
N THR A 70 -0.44 -15.97 -9.81
CA THR A 70 -1.66 -15.31 -9.31
C THR A 70 -1.51 -13.80 -9.39
N SER A 71 -2.64 -13.08 -9.53
CA SER A 71 -2.64 -11.63 -9.62
C SER A 71 -2.27 -10.93 -8.32
N TYR A 72 -1.58 -9.80 -8.44
CA TYR A 72 -1.27 -8.85 -7.37
C TYR A 72 -1.87 -7.49 -7.70
N ALA A 73 -2.38 -6.78 -6.71
CA ALA A 73 -2.87 -5.42 -6.87
C ALA A 73 -1.81 -4.41 -6.45
N LEU A 74 -1.50 -3.43 -7.30
CA LEU A 74 -0.57 -2.36 -6.96
C LEU A 74 -1.26 -1.34 -6.02
N PRO A 75 -0.79 -1.16 -4.77
CA PRO A 75 -1.46 -0.33 -3.78
C PRO A 75 -1.06 1.16 -3.84
N SER A 76 -0.43 1.62 -4.92
CA SER A 76 0.11 2.99 -5.01
C SER A 76 -0.08 3.58 -6.40
N LEU A 77 -0.83 4.69 -6.48
CA LEU A 77 -0.97 5.48 -7.71
C LEU A 77 0.34 6.17 -8.11
N ALA A 78 1.21 6.50 -7.15
CA ALA A 78 2.51 7.06 -7.47
C ALA A 78 3.36 6.05 -8.27
N ALA A 79 3.42 4.79 -7.82
CA ALA A 79 4.12 3.74 -8.55
C ALA A 79 3.44 3.43 -9.90
N ASP A 80 2.11 3.40 -9.93
CA ASP A 80 1.31 3.18 -11.12
C ASP A 80 1.55 4.26 -12.20
N SER A 81 1.74 5.52 -11.80
CA SER A 81 2.05 6.60 -12.72
C SER A 81 3.34 6.37 -13.53
N VAL A 82 4.34 5.71 -12.93
CA VAL A 82 5.58 5.35 -13.62
C VAL A 82 5.34 4.19 -14.57
N TRP A 83 4.53 3.20 -14.16
CA TRP A 83 4.17 2.06 -14.99
C TRP A 83 3.41 2.48 -16.24
N HIS A 84 2.37 3.30 -16.08
CA HIS A 84 1.60 3.87 -17.19
C HIS A 84 2.48 4.67 -18.16
N ALA A 85 3.37 5.52 -17.63
CA ALA A 85 4.29 6.27 -18.46
C ALA A 85 5.25 5.37 -19.25
N TRP A 86 5.68 4.25 -18.67
CA TRP A 86 6.56 3.28 -19.32
C TRP A 86 5.83 2.53 -20.44
N LEU A 87 4.63 2.00 -20.16
CA LEU A 87 3.79 1.32 -21.14
C LEU A 87 3.50 2.21 -22.36
N ARG A 88 3.19 3.50 -22.13
CA ARG A 88 2.93 4.46 -23.20
C ARG A 88 4.17 4.86 -23.99
N TRP A 89 5.32 4.86 -23.34
CA TRP A 89 6.56 5.27 -23.97
C TRP A 89 7.17 4.13 -24.79
N ASP A 90 7.36 2.96 -24.20
CA ASP A 90 7.94 1.77 -24.84
C ASP A 90 7.63 0.51 -24.00
N GLU A 91 6.60 -0.24 -24.41
CA GLU A 91 6.20 -1.48 -23.76
C GLU A 91 7.26 -2.59 -23.94
N ASP A 92 7.95 -2.60 -25.08
CA ASP A 92 9.01 -3.57 -25.34
C ASP A 92 10.23 -3.32 -24.44
N ASP A 93 10.56 -2.05 -24.17
CA ASP A 93 11.62 -1.70 -23.22
C ASP A 93 11.26 -2.17 -21.83
N LEU A 94 10.03 -1.93 -21.37
CA LEU A 94 9.52 -2.44 -20.08
C LEU A 94 9.63 -3.97 -20.02
N ALA A 95 9.21 -4.67 -21.07
CA ALA A 95 9.27 -6.13 -21.12
C ALA A 95 10.74 -6.65 -21.10
N ARG A 96 11.66 -5.98 -21.80
CA ARG A 96 13.11 -6.30 -21.76
C ARG A 96 13.68 -6.04 -20.37
N PHE A 97 13.33 -4.92 -19.76
CA PHE A 97 13.75 -4.55 -18.42
C PHE A 97 13.26 -5.56 -17.39
N CYS A 98 11.98 -5.93 -17.41
CA CYS A 98 11.42 -6.92 -16.49
C CYS A 98 12.09 -8.30 -16.65
N ARG A 99 12.33 -8.77 -17.89
CA ARG A 99 13.07 -10.02 -18.12
C ARG A 99 14.48 -9.97 -17.55
N ARG A 100 15.16 -8.83 -17.67
CA ARG A 100 16.54 -8.67 -17.17
C ARG A 100 16.63 -8.69 -15.65
N HIS A 101 15.69 -8.02 -14.97
CA HIS A 101 15.80 -7.76 -13.53
C HIS A 101 14.85 -8.61 -12.68
N PHE A 102 13.75 -9.12 -13.27
CA PHE A 102 12.67 -9.80 -12.59
C PHE A 102 12.25 -11.12 -13.27
N GLN A 103 13.11 -11.67 -14.12
CA GLN A 103 12.99 -12.97 -14.79
C GLN A 103 11.85 -13.07 -15.82
N ALA A 104 10.74 -12.34 -15.65
CA ALA A 104 9.59 -12.38 -16.52
C ALA A 104 8.94 -11.00 -16.68
N PRO A 105 8.25 -10.72 -17.79
CA PRO A 105 7.38 -9.56 -17.91
C PRO A 105 6.26 -9.62 -16.86
N VAL A 106 5.94 -8.47 -16.28
CA VAL A 106 4.80 -8.31 -15.36
C VAL A 106 3.66 -7.65 -16.14
N ALA A 107 2.52 -8.34 -16.26
CA ALA A 107 1.36 -7.80 -16.97
C ALA A 107 0.66 -6.74 -16.11
N HIS A 108 0.33 -5.61 -16.73
CA HIS A 108 -0.53 -4.60 -16.13
C HIS A 108 -1.98 -5.05 -16.30
N LEU A 109 -2.60 -5.48 -15.20
CA LEU A 109 -3.97 -5.97 -15.21
C LEU A 109 -4.94 -4.84 -14.81
N PRO A 110 -6.06 -4.66 -15.52
CA PRO A 110 -7.10 -3.75 -15.10
C PRO A 110 -7.74 -4.24 -13.79
N GLN A 111 -8.31 -3.32 -13.01
CA GLN A 111 -8.85 -3.62 -11.69
C GLN A 111 -9.91 -4.72 -11.71
N GLU A 112 -10.70 -4.79 -12.77
CA GLU A 112 -11.76 -5.79 -12.97
C GLU A 112 -11.23 -7.20 -13.18
N ALA A 113 -10.00 -7.33 -13.59
CA ALA A 113 -9.31 -8.63 -13.79
C ALA A 113 -8.63 -9.13 -12.50
N LEU A 114 -8.60 -8.31 -11.45
CA LEU A 114 -7.99 -8.67 -10.17
C LEU A 114 -8.99 -9.44 -9.31
N ASP A 115 -8.54 -10.55 -8.72
CA ASP A 115 -9.35 -11.26 -7.72
C ASP A 115 -9.38 -10.51 -6.37
N ALA A 116 -10.37 -10.82 -5.53
CA ALA A 116 -10.56 -10.17 -4.23
C ALA A 116 -9.37 -10.35 -3.26
N LEU A 117 -8.50 -11.32 -3.51
CA LEU A 117 -7.32 -11.62 -2.70
C LEU A 117 -6.04 -10.95 -3.23
N ALA A 118 -6.09 -10.27 -4.38
CA ALA A 118 -4.92 -9.64 -5.00
C ALA A 118 -4.25 -8.63 -4.06
N LEU A 119 -5.01 -7.74 -3.42
CA LEU A 119 -4.47 -6.74 -2.48
C LEU A 119 -3.97 -7.34 -1.15
N PRO A 120 -4.70 -8.25 -0.46
CA PRO A 120 -4.18 -9.02 0.67
C PRO A 120 -2.87 -9.76 0.36
N ARG A 121 -2.80 -10.40 -0.80
CA ARG A 121 -1.61 -11.09 -1.29
C ARG A 121 -0.43 -10.14 -1.44
N THR A 122 -0.66 -8.97 -2.05
CA THR A 122 0.34 -7.90 -2.15
C THR A 122 0.81 -7.44 -0.76
N LEU A 123 -0.09 -7.26 0.20
CA LEU A 123 0.28 -6.85 1.56
C LEU A 123 1.26 -7.84 2.20
N VAL A 124 0.95 -9.14 2.14
CA VAL A 124 1.78 -10.18 2.76
C VAL A 124 3.13 -10.31 2.03
N ALA A 125 3.12 -10.29 0.69
CA ALA A 125 4.35 -10.35 -0.10
C ALA A 125 5.26 -9.13 0.15
N CYS A 126 4.69 -7.92 0.22
CA CYS A 126 5.43 -6.72 0.57
C CYS A 126 5.99 -6.76 1.99
N ARG A 127 5.21 -7.26 2.97
CA ARG A 127 5.72 -7.46 4.34
C ARG A 127 6.93 -8.40 4.33
N HIS A 128 6.83 -9.53 3.64
CA HIS A 128 7.94 -10.48 3.51
C HIS A 128 9.19 -9.81 2.90
N SER A 129 9.03 -9.11 1.78
CA SER A 129 10.09 -8.37 1.09
C SER A 129 10.73 -7.27 1.95
N ASP A 130 9.97 -6.64 2.83
CA ASP A 130 10.45 -5.62 3.78
C ASP A 130 10.97 -6.23 5.12
N GLY A 131 11.01 -7.56 5.26
CA GLY A 131 11.40 -8.23 6.50
C GLY A 131 10.40 -8.04 7.65
N ILE A 132 9.14 -7.80 7.33
CA ILE A 132 8.04 -7.61 8.28
C ILE A 132 7.27 -8.92 8.39
N PRO A 133 7.04 -9.48 9.60
CA PRO A 133 6.20 -10.66 9.76
C PRO A 133 4.79 -10.43 9.18
N ALA A 134 4.22 -11.46 8.53
CA ALA A 134 2.91 -11.36 7.86
C ALA A 134 1.78 -10.87 8.78
N HIS A 135 1.86 -11.20 10.08
CA HIS A 135 0.88 -10.82 11.11
C HIS A 135 1.23 -9.51 11.84
N ALA A 136 2.31 -8.81 11.49
CA ALA A 136 2.75 -7.62 12.21
C ALA A 136 1.80 -6.44 12.01
N ALA A 137 1.61 -5.67 13.08
CA ALA A 137 0.88 -4.39 13.05
C ALA A 137 1.75 -3.27 12.45
N ARG A 138 2.24 -3.49 11.23
CA ARG A 138 3.10 -2.56 10.49
C ARG A 138 2.82 -2.64 8.99
N LEU A 139 2.76 -1.47 8.34
CA LEU A 139 2.62 -1.37 6.90
C LEU A 139 3.98 -1.52 6.19
N PRO A 140 4.02 -2.21 5.04
CA PRO A 140 5.18 -2.19 4.16
C PRO A 140 5.27 -0.85 3.41
N ARG A 141 6.48 -0.52 2.95
CA ARG A 141 6.79 0.78 2.33
C ARG A 141 5.92 1.10 1.13
N LEU A 142 5.56 0.11 0.32
CA LEU A 142 4.74 0.30 -0.87
C LEU A 142 3.32 0.78 -0.53
N PHE A 143 2.74 0.31 0.59
CA PHE A 143 1.43 0.75 1.07
C PHE A 143 1.44 2.17 1.66
N GLU A 144 2.59 2.67 2.10
CA GLU A 144 2.74 4.02 2.61
C GLU A 144 3.17 5.03 1.54
N LEU A 145 3.46 4.56 0.31
CA LEU A 145 4.15 5.34 -0.71
C LEU A 145 3.39 6.60 -1.10
N ASP A 146 2.09 6.48 -1.41
CA ASP A 146 1.28 7.63 -1.82
C ASP A 146 1.18 8.69 -0.73
N SER A 147 0.96 8.27 0.53
CA SER A 147 0.93 9.19 1.68
C SER A 147 2.27 9.90 1.88
N ARG A 148 3.38 9.18 1.75
CA ARG A 148 4.74 9.73 1.89
C ARG A 148 5.11 10.69 0.76
N LEU A 149 4.61 10.44 -0.45
CA LEU A 149 4.84 11.27 -1.62
C LEU A 149 3.80 12.38 -1.78
N ARG A 150 2.74 12.37 -0.96
CA ARG A 150 1.58 13.25 -1.09
C ARG A 150 0.98 13.15 -2.50
N MET A 151 0.76 11.91 -2.96
CA MET A 151 0.15 11.65 -4.26
C MET A 151 -1.28 12.19 -4.27
N PRO A 152 -1.65 13.13 -5.15
CA PRO A 152 -3.02 13.61 -5.26
C PRO A 152 -3.97 12.46 -5.55
N LEU A 153 -5.07 12.39 -4.82
CA LEU A 153 -6.08 11.33 -4.92
C LEU A 153 -5.52 9.90 -4.72
N GLY A 154 -4.31 9.79 -4.18
CA GLY A 154 -3.62 8.53 -3.92
C GLY A 154 -4.30 7.67 -2.85
N HIS A 155 -3.77 6.48 -2.65
CA HIS A 155 -4.24 5.53 -1.64
C HIS A 155 -3.57 5.82 -0.28
N ALA A 156 -4.37 5.92 0.77
CA ALA A 156 -3.89 6.08 2.13
C ALA A 156 -4.26 4.86 2.96
N TYR A 157 -3.26 4.08 3.32
CA TYR A 157 -3.40 2.98 4.27
C TYR A 157 -2.82 3.40 5.61
N ARG A 158 -3.50 3.08 6.70
CA ARG A 158 -3.06 3.36 8.06
C ARG A 158 -3.21 2.14 8.94
N GLN A 159 -2.14 1.75 9.59
CA GLN A 159 -2.20 0.68 10.57
C GLN A 159 -2.85 1.19 11.86
N ARG A 160 -3.91 0.52 12.30
CA ARG A 160 -4.59 0.74 13.57
C ARG A 160 -4.72 -0.58 14.33
N GLY A 161 -3.76 -0.85 15.22
CA GLY A 161 -3.62 -2.18 15.80
C GLY A 161 -3.44 -3.24 14.70
N PHE A 162 -4.32 -4.23 14.65
CA PHE A 162 -4.30 -5.27 13.63
C PHE A 162 -5.18 -4.97 12.41
N ASN A 163 -5.87 -3.85 12.41
CA ASN A 163 -6.65 -3.40 11.27
C ASN A 163 -5.85 -2.41 10.42
N ILE A 164 -6.19 -2.35 9.16
CA ILE A 164 -5.67 -1.36 8.22
C ILE A 164 -6.86 -0.53 7.77
N ASP A 165 -6.84 0.75 8.11
CA ASP A 165 -7.80 1.72 7.62
C ASP A 165 -7.37 2.20 6.24
N TYR A 166 -8.32 2.41 5.36
CA TYR A 166 -8.13 2.90 4.01
C TYR A 166 -8.96 4.14 3.77
N ALA A 167 -8.36 5.11 3.09
CA ALA A 167 -9.04 6.28 2.53
C ALA A 167 -8.37 6.71 1.24
N ARG A 168 -9.02 7.57 0.47
CA ARG A 168 -8.37 8.33 -0.60
C ARG A 168 -7.72 9.58 -0.01
N LEU A 169 -6.53 9.92 -0.48
CA LEU A 169 -5.94 11.23 -0.23
C LEU A 169 -6.75 12.31 -0.98
N ASN A 170 -6.76 13.52 -0.47
CA ASN A 170 -7.38 14.65 -1.18
C ASN A 170 -6.53 15.14 -2.37
N ALA A 171 -6.98 16.17 -3.08
CA ALA A 171 -6.27 16.74 -4.22
C ALA A 171 -4.87 17.30 -3.87
N GLU A 172 -4.62 17.65 -2.61
CA GLU A 172 -3.32 18.09 -2.09
C GLU A 172 -2.46 16.94 -1.56
N GLY A 173 -2.87 15.68 -1.77
CA GLY A 173 -2.18 14.49 -1.28
C GLY A 173 -2.17 14.36 0.24
N ARG A 174 -3.19 14.88 0.93
CA ARG A 174 -3.33 14.82 2.38
C ARG A 174 -4.41 13.82 2.78
N TYR A 175 -4.16 13.12 3.87
CA TYR A 175 -5.13 12.21 4.47
C TYR A 175 -6.30 12.98 5.10
N ARG A 176 -7.53 12.52 4.85
CA ARG A 176 -8.73 12.93 5.58
C ARG A 176 -9.04 11.87 6.65
N TYR A 177 -9.60 12.29 7.78
CA TYR A 177 -9.86 11.41 8.93
C TYR A 177 -11.09 10.49 8.78
N ASP A 178 -11.59 10.31 7.58
CA ASP A 178 -12.78 9.55 7.23
C ASP A 178 -12.48 8.12 6.71
N GLY A 179 -11.27 7.63 6.95
CA GLY A 179 -10.88 6.28 6.54
C GLY A 179 -11.62 5.18 7.29
N ALA A 180 -12.16 4.23 6.55
CA ALA A 180 -12.79 3.03 7.09
C ALA A 180 -11.81 1.86 7.14
N THR A 181 -12.02 0.91 8.06
CA THR A 181 -11.25 -0.32 8.09
C THR A 181 -11.43 -1.10 6.79
N HIS A 182 -10.31 -1.42 6.14
CA HIS A 182 -10.34 -2.19 4.89
C HIS A 182 -10.70 -3.66 5.20
N PRO A 183 -11.82 -4.17 4.67
CA PRO A 183 -12.36 -5.46 5.09
C PRO A 183 -11.39 -6.63 4.83
N ALA A 184 -10.68 -6.62 3.70
CA ALA A 184 -9.80 -7.70 3.29
C ALA A 184 -8.38 -7.62 3.90
N LEU A 185 -8.00 -6.52 4.57
CA LEU A 185 -6.64 -6.33 5.10
C LEU A 185 -6.54 -6.47 6.62
N SER A 186 -7.62 -6.84 7.30
CA SER A 186 -7.61 -7.13 8.73
C SER A 186 -6.88 -8.45 9.03
N LEU A 187 -6.33 -8.57 10.23
CA LEU A 187 -5.67 -9.81 10.66
C LEU A 187 -6.60 -11.04 10.53
N ARG A 188 -7.89 -10.86 10.87
CA ARG A 188 -8.91 -11.89 10.73
C ARG A 188 -9.16 -12.29 9.27
N ALA A 189 -9.18 -11.31 8.36
CA ALA A 189 -9.34 -11.58 6.93
C ALA A 189 -8.12 -12.31 6.36
N LEU A 190 -6.90 -11.95 6.77
CA LEU A 190 -5.68 -12.64 6.38
C LEU A 190 -5.65 -14.10 6.87
N LEU A 191 -6.17 -14.37 8.08
CA LEU A 191 -6.33 -15.75 8.58
C LEU A 191 -7.36 -16.52 7.74
N ALA A 192 -8.54 -15.94 7.52
CA ALA A 192 -9.61 -16.59 6.74
C ALA A 192 -9.18 -16.89 5.30
N ALA A 193 -8.33 -16.04 4.71
CA ALA A 193 -7.75 -16.24 3.39
C ALA A 193 -6.53 -17.18 3.36
N GLY A 194 -6.08 -17.71 4.52
CA GLY A 194 -4.93 -18.60 4.62
C GLY A 194 -3.55 -17.95 4.45
N PHE A 195 -3.46 -16.62 4.48
CA PHE A 195 -2.18 -15.90 4.39
C PHE A 195 -1.37 -15.95 5.68
N ILE A 196 -2.01 -16.20 6.81
CA ILE A 196 -1.37 -16.40 8.11
C ILE A 196 -1.96 -17.66 8.76
N SER A 197 -1.16 -18.34 9.58
CA SER A 197 -1.63 -19.49 10.35
C SER A 197 -2.38 -19.07 11.62
N GLN A 198 -3.17 -19.98 12.19
CA GLN A 198 -3.83 -19.79 13.48
C GLN A 198 -2.82 -19.41 14.58
N MET A 199 -1.66 -20.07 14.61
CA MET A 199 -0.59 -19.75 15.55
C MET A 199 -0.08 -18.31 15.41
N MET A 200 0.12 -17.81 14.17
CA MET A 200 0.52 -16.42 13.91
C MET A 200 -0.55 -15.44 14.37
N TYR A 201 -1.81 -15.78 14.16
CA TYR A 201 -2.95 -14.99 14.61
C TYR A 201 -2.98 -14.85 16.14
N GLU A 202 -2.85 -15.97 16.85
CA GLU A 202 -2.80 -16.01 18.32
C GLU A 202 -1.58 -15.30 18.90
N GLN A 203 -0.40 -15.45 18.29
CA GLN A 203 0.81 -14.71 18.68
C GLN A 203 0.62 -13.19 18.54
N ALA A 204 -0.05 -12.73 17.48
CA ALA A 204 -0.35 -11.32 17.31
C ALA A 204 -1.24 -10.81 18.44
N LEU A 205 -2.34 -11.51 18.75
CA LEU A 205 -3.25 -11.13 19.81
C LEU A 205 -2.59 -11.20 21.20
N GLY A 206 -1.82 -12.23 21.49
CA GLY A 206 -1.11 -12.42 22.76
C GLY A 206 -0.11 -11.30 23.04
N ARG A 207 0.64 -10.85 22.05
CA ARG A 207 1.56 -9.70 22.18
C ARG A 207 0.82 -8.39 22.46
N HIS A 208 -0.38 -8.24 21.93
CA HIS A 208 -1.18 -7.03 22.18
C HIS A 208 -1.76 -7.00 23.60
N LEU A 209 -2.21 -8.14 24.10
CA LEU A 209 -2.69 -8.27 25.48
C LEU A 209 -1.56 -8.14 26.51
N GLY A 210 -0.37 -8.64 26.21
CA GLY A 210 0.81 -8.55 27.09
C GLY A 210 1.43 -7.14 27.15
N ALA A 211 1.25 -6.31 26.14
CA ALA A 211 1.75 -4.94 26.14
C ALA A 211 0.89 -3.96 26.99
N GLY A 212 -0.32 -4.40 27.40
CA GLY A 212 -1.24 -3.60 28.23
C GLY A 212 -1.18 -3.88 29.72
N HIS A 213 -0.39 -4.85 30.20
CA HIS A 213 -0.35 -5.25 31.61
C HIS A 213 0.98 -4.94 32.31
N GLY A 214 1.51 -3.76 32.07
CA GLY A 214 2.68 -3.25 32.78
C GLY A 214 2.34 -2.01 33.60
N HIS A 215 1.39 -2.07 34.52
CA HIS A 215 1.35 -1.32 35.78
C HIS A 215 0.01 -1.54 36.51
N ALA A 216 -0.02 -2.53 37.36
CA ALA A 216 -0.89 -2.52 38.55
C ALA A 216 -0.15 -3.27 39.63
N MET A 217 0.72 -2.55 40.33
CA MET A 217 1.20 -2.94 41.67
C MET A 217 0.05 -2.79 42.65
N LEU A 218 -0.24 -3.93 43.28
CA LEU A 218 -0.75 -4.08 44.64
C LEU A 218 -1.11 -2.79 45.38
N VAL A 219 -2.38 -2.61 45.68
CA VAL A 219 -2.84 -2.10 46.96
C VAL A 219 -3.95 -3.02 47.45
N ASP A 220 -3.64 -3.72 48.50
CA ASP A 220 -4.51 -4.45 49.38
C ASP A 220 -5.48 -3.49 50.06
N GLY A 221 -6.73 -3.94 50.32
CA GLY A 221 -7.61 -3.16 51.24
C GLY A 221 -9.08 -3.18 50.87
N GLY A 222 -9.78 -4.18 51.26
CA GLY A 222 -11.04 -4.26 51.99
C GLY A 222 -12.28 -3.48 51.59
N ALA A 223 -13.37 -4.25 51.68
CA ALA A 223 -14.73 -3.89 52.10
C ALA A 223 -15.78 -3.44 51.05
N ASP A 224 -16.66 -4.37 50.78
CA ASP A 224 -18.14 -4.34 50.85
C ASP A 224 -19.00 -3.23 50.23
N LEU A 225 -20.06 -3.74 49.66
CA LEU A 225 -21.46 -3.27 49.59
C LEU A 225 -22.00 -2.74 48.26
N ASP A 226 -22.86 -3.59 47.72
CA ASP A 226 -24.27 -3.38 47.34
C ASP A 226 -24.67 -2.37 46.24
N GLY A 227 -25.50 -2.89 45.38
CA GLY A 227 -26.72 -2.17 44.95
C GLY A 227 -26.86 -1.77 43.50
N GLY A 228 -27.80 -2.45 42.81
CA GLY A 228 -28.71 -1.78 41.86
C GLY A 228 -28.32 -1.71 40.41
N GLY A 229 -28.87 -2.47 39.59
CA GLY A 229 -29.96 -2.48 38.68
C GLY A 229 -30.11 -1.29 37.75
N ALA A 230 -30.15 -1.52 36.44
CA ALA A 230 -31.18 -1.04 35.54
C ALA A 230 -30.82 -1.32 34.09
N ASP A 231 -31.79 -1.91 33.45
CA ASP A 231 -31.94 -2.18 32.01
C ASP A 231 -31.86 -0.90 31.17
N SER A 232 -31.41 -1.04 29.94
CA SER A 232 -32.04 -0.32 28.81
C SER A 232 -31.63 -0.87 27.47
N ASP A 233 -32.64 -1.24 26.76
CA ASP A 233 -32.80 -1.64 25.38
C ASP A 233 -32.13 -0.75 24.31
N GLY A 234 -31.89 -1.39 23.16
CA GLY A 234 -32.36 -0.85 21.89
C GLY A 234 -31.32 -0.29 20.95
N GLY A 235 -31.22 -0.87 19.77
CA GLY A 235 -30.72 -0.17 18.62
C GLY A 235 -30.10 -1.04 17.55
N SER A 236 -30.96 -1.77 16.82
CA SER A 236 -30.62 -2.31 15.50
C SER A 236 -30.46 -1.16 14.51
N GLY A 237 -29.32 -1.11 13.81
CA GLY A 237 -29.05 -0.23 12.70
C GLY A 237 -28.29 -0.96 11.62
N GLY A 238 -29.01 -1.43 10.59
CA GLY A 238 -28.43 -1.92 9.36
C GLY A 238 -27.72 -0.77 8.63
N GLY A 239 -26.58 -1.05 8.06
CA GLY A 239 -25.81 -0.11 7.27
C GLY A 239 -25.23 -0.81 6.06
N ASP A 240 -25.79 -0.43 4.94
CA ASP A 240 -25.55 -0.88 3.59
C ASP A 240 -24.07 -0.89 3.17
N GLY A 241 -23.71 -1.95 2.41
CA GLY A 241 -22.41 -2.13 1.81
C GLY A 241 -22.09 -1.09 0.73
N GLY A 242 -21.17 -0.19 1.05
CA GLY A 242 -20.59 0.74 0.10
C GLY A 242 -19.48 0.06 -0.72
N GLY A 243 -19.79 -0.35 -1.93
CA GLY A 243 -18.82 -0.86 -2.89
C GLY A 243 -17.81 0.23 -3.26
N CYS A 244 -16.53 -0.04 -3.01
CA CYS A 244 -15.43 0.82 -3.46
C CYS A 244 -15.19 0.59 -4.97
N GLY A 245 -16.00 1.18 -5.81
CA GLY A 245 -15.80 1.26 -7.25
C GLY A 245 -14.98 2.49 -7.60
N GLY A 246 -13.68 2.33 -7.75
CA GLY A 246 -12.81 3.37 -8.31
C GLY A 246 -12.42 2.96 -9.73
N GLY A 247 -13.24 3.32 -10.74
CA GLY A 247 -12.97 3.05 -12.13
C GLY A 247 -11.88 3.98 -12.67
N CYS A 248 -10.80 3.41 -13.21
CA CYS A 248 -9.92 4.10 -14.13
C CYS A 248 -10.56 4.03 -15.52
N GLY A 249 -11.39 5.03 -15.85
CA GLY A 249 -11.96 5.20 -17.17
C GLY A 249 -10.89 5.68 -18.16
N GLY A 250 -10.34 4.78 -18.95
CA GLY A 250 -9.58 5.10 -20.14
C GLY A 250 -10.54 5.43 -21.29
N GLY A 251 -10.76 6.75 -21.54
CA GLY A 251 -11.44 7.22 -22.75
C GLY A 251 -10.53 7.05 -23.96
N GLY A 252 -10.81 6.07 -24.81
CA GLY A 252 -10.35 6.08 -26.17
C GLY A 252 -11.26 7.01 -26.99
N GLY A 253 -10.67 8.00 -27.64
CA GLY A 253 -11.27 8.83 -28.66
C GLY A 253 -10.45 8.69 -29.94
N ASP A 254 -11.15 8.53 -31.01
CA ASP A 254 -10.71 8.37 -32.41
C ASP A 254 -9.57 9.31 -32.84
#